data_957eec8796f55d45217634354941eef1
#
_entry.id   957eec8796f55d45217634354941eef1
#
_cell.length_a   1.000
_cell.length_b   1.000
_cell.length_c   1.000
_cell.angle_alpha   90.00
_cell.angle_beta   90.00
_cell.angle_gamma   90.00
#
_symmetry.space_group_name_H-M   'P 1'
#
loop_
_entity.id
_entity.type
_entity.pdbx_description
1 polymer ?
#
loop_
_entity_poly.entity_id
_entity_poly.type
_entity_poly.pdbx_seq_one_letter_code
_entity_poly.pdbx_strand_id
1 'polypeptide(L)'
;MSNGIKVKKRNGRGMEPLDLDKMHKMVEEACKGLAGVSASQVEIQSGIQFYDGITTEEIQEILIKSASDLIDLDHPNYQFVAARLLLFSLRKSIYGKMMDLPDLENHIYNCTNIEVYDKDIFTKYSKEEIEKANSFIDHERDFLFTYAGLRQVVDKYLVQDRSGGGVFETPQFMYIMIALTIFAEYPKERRLNYVRRYYDAISRHRLNIPTPIMAGVRTPIRQ
;
A
#
# COMPACT_ATOMS: atom_id res chain seq x y z
N MET A 1 -20.85 -32.40 -4.93
CA MET A 1 -21.55 -31.17 -5.41
C MET A 1 -21.17 -30.07 -4.44
N SER A 2 -20.13 -29.31 -4.75
CA SER A 2 -19.76 -28.14 -3.95
C SER A 2 -20.82 -27.08 -4.21
N ASN A 3 -21.72 -26.82 -3.28
CA ASN A 3 -22.43 -25.58 -3.24
C ASN A 3 -21.35 -24.49 -3.15
N GLY A 4 -21.07 -23.84 -4.29
CA GLY A 4 -19.97 -22.89 -4.37
C GLY A 4 -20.22 -21.75 -3.39
N ILE A 5 -19.22 -21.45 -2.57
CA ILE A 5 -19.23 -20.29 -1.67
C ILE A 5 -19.53 -19.04 -2.48
N LYS A 6 -20.52 -18.27 -2.06
CA LYS A 6 -20.83 -16.96 -2.65
C LYS A 6 -20.15 -15.87 -1.82
N VAL A 7 -19.63 -14.87 -2.52
CA VAL A 7 -18.85 -13.76 -1.95
C VAL A 7 -19.59 -12.46 -2.17
N LYS A 8 -19.67 -11.64 -1.11
CA LYS A 8 -20.22 -10.29 -1.16
C LYS A 8 -19.13 -9.31 -1.60
N LYS A 9 -19.37 -8.58 -2.69
CA LYS A 9 -18.41 -7.59 -3.19
C LYS A 9 -18.36 -6.32 -2.33
N ARG A 10 -17.15 -5.74 -2.23
CA ARG A 10 -16.82 -4.50 -1.50
C ARG A 10 -17.73 -3.32 -1.85
N ASN A 11 -18.19 -3.22 -3.08
CA ASN A 11 -19.01 -2.10 -3.58
C ASN A 11 -20.52 -2.34 -3.53
N GLY A 12 -20.98 -3.31 -2.77
CA GLY A 12 -22.42 -3.63 -2.63
C GLY A 12 -23.10 -4.23 -3.87
N ARG A 13 -22.35 -4.59 -4.92
CA ARG A 13 -22.86 -5.08 -6.21
C ARG A 13 -23.38 -6.53 -6.21
N GLY A 14 -23.80 -7.04 -5.07
CA GLY A 14 -24.41 -8.36 -4.98
C GLY A 14 -23.46 -9.49 -4.58
N MET A 15 -23.97 -10.71 -4.72
CA MET A 15 -23.27 -11.97 -4.39
C MET A 15 -22.79 -12.61 -5.69
N GLU A 16 -21.52 -13.03 -5.73
CA GLU A 16 -20.92 -13.77 -6.84
C GLU A 16 -20.29 -15.06 -6.34
N PRO A 17 -20.14 -16.10 -7.17
CA PRO A 17 -19.35 -17.27 -6.81
C PRO A 17 -17.92 -16.86 -6.45
N LEU A 18 -17.32 -17.52 -5.45
CA LEU A 18 -15.91 -17.35 -5.12
C LEU A 18 -15.05 -17.77 -6.33
N ASP A 19 -14.26 -16.83 -6.83
CA ASP A 19 -13.32 -17.05 -7.93
C ASP A 19 -11.99 -17.52 -7.34
N LEU A 20 -11.81 -18.83 -7.29
CA LEU A 20 -10.60 -19.47 -6.77
C LEU A 20 -9.37 -19.18 -7.65
N ASP A 21 -9.55 -19.09 -8.97
CA ASP A 21 -8.43 -18.81 -9.89
C ASP A 21 -7.86 -17.39 -9.66
N LYS A 22 -8.76 -16.42 -9.42
CA LYS A 22 -8.36 -15.05 -9.11
C LYS A 22 -7.65 -14.95 -7.75
N MET A 23 -8.14 -15.70 -6.77
CA MET A 23 -7.50 -15.79 -5.46
C MET A 23 -6.12 -16.42 -5.58
N HIS A 24 -6.01 -17.56 -6.28
CA HIS A 24 -4.77 -18.28 -6.52
C HIS A 24 -3.71 -17.37 -7.18
N LYS A 25 -4.05 -16.70 -8.27
CA LYS A 25 -3.15 -15.75 -8.95
C LYS A 25 -2.64 -14.63 -8.03
N MET A 26 -3.48 -14.14 -7.14
CA MET A 26 -3.07 -13.11 -6.17
C MET A 26 -2.06 -13.65 -5.15
N VAL A 27 -2.29 -14.87 -4.64
CA VAL A 27 -1.38 -15.52 -3.69
C VAL A 27 -0.07 -15.93 -4.38
N GLU A 28 -0.11 -16.45 -5.60
CA GLU A 28 1.07 -16.73 -6.41
C GLU A 28 1.93 -15.48 -6.63
N GLU A 29 1.31 -14.34 -7.00
CA GLU A 29 2.03 -13.08 -7.18
C GLU A 29 2.66 -12.61 -5.87
N ALA A 30 2.01 -12.82 -4.73
CA ALA A 30 2.60 -12.52 -3.42
C ALA A 30 3.81 -13.42 -3.07
N CYS A 31 3.82 -14.66 -3.54
CA CYS A 31 4.92 -15.62 -3.33
C CYS A 31 6.08 -15.45 -4.32
N LYS A 32 5.87 -14.73 -5.42
CA LYS A 32 6.81 -14.66 -6.53
C LYS A 32 8.21 -14.18 -6.11
N GLY A 33 9.22 -14.96 -6.50
CA GLY A 33 10.63 -14.64 -6.22
C GLY A 33 11.06 -14.84 -4.77
N LEU A 34 10.22 -15.42 -3.91
CA LEU A 34 10.56 -15.75 -2.54
C LEU A 34 10.85 -17.25 -2.40
N ALA A 35 11.98 -17.59 -1.77
CA ALA A 35 12.34 -18.97 -1.50
C ALA A 35 11.62 -19.52 -0.27
N GLY A 36 11.29 -20.82 -0.25
CA GLY A 36 10.73 -21.51 0.91
C GLY A 36 9.28 -21.12 1.25
N VAL A 37 8.52 -20.63 0.27
CA VAL A 37 7.09 -20.30 0.42
C VAL A 37 6.26 -21.04 -0.62
N SER A 38 5.00 -21.30 -0.31
CA SER A 38 4.05 -22.02 -1.16
C SER A 38 2.69 -21.33 -1.14
N ALA A 39 2.18 -20.96 -2.31
CA ALA A 39 0.82 -20.42 -2.46
C ALA A 39 -0.22 -21.43 -1.94
N SER A 40 -0.06 -22.71 -2.28
CA SER A 40 -0.99 -23.76 -1.85
C SER A 40 -1.07 -23.91 -0.33
N GLN A 41 0.04 -23.69 0.42
CA GLN A 41 -0.01 -23.73 1.88
C GLN A 41 -0.84 -22.58 2.45
N VAL A 42 -0.69 -21.35 1.91
CA VAL A 42 -1.51 -20.21 2.31
C VAL A 42 -2.99 -20.47 2.01
N GLU A 43 -3.29 -21.04 0.86
CA GLU A 43 -4.66 -21.34 0.43
C GLU A 43 -5.32 -22.44 1.27
N ILE A 44 -4.62 -23.52 1.58
CA ILE A 44 -5.12 -24.59 2.45
C ILE A 44 -5.40 -24.01 3.84
N GLN A 45 -4.48 -23.24 4.39
CA GLN A 45 -4.63 -22.61 5.70
C GLN A 45 -5.82 -21.63 5.73
N SER A 46 -6.08 -20.92 4.62
CA SER A 46 -7.18 -19.96 4.52
C SER A 46 -8.52 -20.61 4.22
N GLY A 47 -8.54 -21.66 3.40
CA GLY A 47 -9.76 -22.28 2.89
C GLY A 47 -10.70 -22.84 3.96
N ILE A 48 -10.15 -23.24 5.11
CA ILE A 48 -10.91 -23.75 6.27
C ILE A 48 -11.78 -22.63 6.89
N GLN A 49 -11.45 -21.35 6.67
CA GLN A 49 -12.11 -20.21 7.30
C GLN A 49 -13.19 -19.57 6.40
N PHE A 50 -13.33 -20.02 5.15
CA PHE A 50 -14.30 -19.43 4.21
C PHE A 50 -15.72 -19.98 4.46
N TYR A 51 -16.70 -19.10 4.39
CA TYR A 51 -18.13 -19.40 4.57
C TYR A 51 -18.99 -18.70 3.51
N ASP A 52 -20.21 -19.15 3.31
CA ASP A 52 -21.13 -18.56 2.34
C ASP A 52 -21.54 -17.14 2.79
N GLY A 53 -21.46 -16.18 1.88
CA GLY A 53 -21.72 -14.77 2.19
C GLY A 53 -20.51 -13.97 2.70
N ILE A 54 -19.32 -14.57 2.79
CA ILE A 54 -18.06 -13.88 3.15
C ILE A 54 -17.79 -12.69 2.22
N THR A 55 -17.26 -11.61 2.74
CA THR A 55 -16.89 -10.45 1.92
C THR A 55 -15.50 -10.61 1.29
N THR A 56 -15.24 -9.85 0.22
CA THR A 56 -13.91 -9.83 -0.40
C THR A 56 -12.84 -9.27 0.52
N GLU A 57 -13.22 -8.39 1.44
CA GLU A 57 -12.33 -7.86 2.49
C GLU A 57 -11.93 -8.96 3.48
N GLU A 58 -12.94 -9.68 4.00
CA GLU A 58 -12.68 -10.77 4.95
C GLU A 58 -11.81 -11.86 4.33
N ILE A 59 -12.02 -12.21 3.05
CA ILE A 59 -11.13 -13.13 2.33
C ILE A 59 -9.69 -12.62 2.33
N GLN A 60 -9.48 -11.34 2.04
CA GLN A 60 -8.14 -10.75 2.05
C GLN A 60 -7.51 -10.77 3.44
N GLU A 61 -8.26 -10.43 4.49
CA GLU A 61 -7.78 -10.49 5.87
C GLU A 61 -7.42 -11.93 6.29
N ILE A 62 -8.23 -12.92 5.90
CA ILE A 62 -7.95 -14.33 6.15
C ILE A 62 -6.66 -14.78 5.43
N LEU A 63 -6.47 -14.38 4.16
CA LEU A 63 -5.24 -14.71 3.42
C LEU A 63 -3.99 -14.08 4.05
N ILE A 64 -4.09 -12.80 4.45
CA ILE A 64 -3.00 -12.09 5.15
C ILE A 64 -2.67 -12.82 6.46
N LYS A 65 -3.70 -13.13 7.25
CA LYS A 65 -3.52 -13.84 8.51
C LYS A 65 -2.92 -15.23 8.29
N SER A 66 -3.44 -16.01 7.35
CA SER A 66 -2.93 -17.34 7.03
C SER A 66 -1.46 -17.31 6.63
N ALA A 67 -1.05 -16.34 5.82
CA ALA A 67 0.36 -16.16 5.47
C ALA A 67 1.20 -15.76 6.70
N SER A 68 0.67 -14.90 7.58
CA SER A 68 1.38 -14.52 8.80
C SER A 68 1.53 -15.65 9.81
N ASP A 69 0.55 -16.54 9.89
CA ASP A 69 0.58 -17.71 10.79
C ASP A 69 1.57 -18.80 10.32
N LEU A 70 2.02 -18.71 9.06
CA LEU A 70 3.06 -19.59 8.50
C LEU A 70 4.50 -19.07 8.73
N ILE A 71 4.66 -17.92 9.38
CA ILE A 71 5.98 -17.36 9.69
C ILE A 71 6.60 -18.17 10.83
N ASP A 72 7.70 -18.85 10.56
CA ASP A 72 8.51 -19.56 11.55
C ASP A 72 10.01 -19.40 11.24
N LEU A 73 10.86 -20.09 12.02
CA LEU A 73 12.32 -20.03 11.83
C LEU A 73 12.79 -20.71 10.54
N ASP A 74 12.07 -21.74 10.08
CA ASP A 74 12.40 -22.49 8.87
C ASP A 74 11.84 -21.79 7.61
N HIS A 75 10.74 -21.02 7.75
CA HIS A 75 10.03 -20.37 6.67
C HIS A 75 9.84 -18.84 6.90
N PRO A 76 10.92 -18.07 7.15
CA PRO A 76 10.81 -16.66 7.51
C PRO A 76 10.25 -15.79 6.39
N ASN A 77 10.31 -16.24 5.13
CA ASN A 77 9.87 -15.46 3.98
C ASN A 77 8.36 -15.31 3.87
N TYR A 78 7.55 -16.06 4.63
CA TYR A 78 6.12 -15.78 4.70
C TYR A 78 5.81 -14.39 5.27
N GLN A 79 6.73 -13.76 6.00
CA GLN A 79 6.59 -12.35 6.40
C GLN A 79 6.47 -11.40 5.19
N PHE A 80 7.14 -11.70 4.08
CA PHE A 80 7.02 -10.92 2.85
C PHE A 80 5.76 -11.28 2.07
N VAL A 81 5.32 -12.55 2.10
CA VAL A 81 4.03 -12.95 1.50
C VAL A 81 2.89 -12.22 2.18
N ALA A 82 2.83 -12.23 3.52
CA ALA A 82 1.82 -11.52 4.30
C ALA A 82 1.85 -10.00 4.04
N ALA A 83 3.06 -9.40 3.95
CA ALA A 83 3.23 -8.00 3.60
C ALA A 83 2.67 -7.67 2.20
N ARG A 84 2.99 -8.48 1.20
CA ARG A 84 2.51 -8.28 -0.18
C ARG A 84 1.00 -8.42 -0.30
N LEU A 85 0.41 -9.41 0.38
CA LEU A 85 -1.05 -9.56 0.43
C LEU A 85 -1.72 -8.35 1.09
N LEU A 86 -1.15 -7.84 2.20
CA LEU A 86 -1.60 -6.60 2.84
C LEU A 86 -1.49 -5.39 1.87
N LEU A 87 -0.37 -5.27 1.15
CA LEU A 87 -0.17 -4.22 0.16
C LEU A 87 -1.19 -4.28 -0.98
N PHE A 88 -1.49 -5.48 -1.49
CA PHE A 88 -2.50 -5.67 -2.54
C PHE A 88 -3.90 -5.29 -2.04
N SER A 89 -4.24 -5.65 -0.79
CA SER A 89 -5.49 -5.22 -0.16
C SER A 89 -5.56 -3.70 -0.02
N LEU A 90 -4.48 -3.06 0.44
CA LEU A 90 -4.35 -1.61 0.57
C LEU A 90 -4.52 -0.91 -0.79
N ARG A 91 -3.76 -1.30 -1.81
CA ARG A 91 -3.84 -0.72 -3.15
C ARG A 91 -5.24 -0.85 -3.74
N LYS A 92 -5.88 -2.00 -3.54
CA LYS A 92 -7.25 -2.25 -4.00
C LYS A 92 -8.29 -1.41 -3.25
N SER A 93 -8.10 -1.15 -1.96
CA SER A 93 -9.01 -0.30 -1.18
C SER A 93 -8.93 1.17 -1.62
N ILE A 94 -7.73 1.66 -1.93
CA ILE A 94 -7.50 3.07 -2.31
C ILE A 94 -7.82 3.32 -3.79
N TYR A 95 -7.33 2.45 -4.68
CA TYR A 95 -7.34 2.68 -6.13
C TYR A 95 -8.26 1.74 -6.92
N GLY A 96 -8.94 0.80 -6.25
CA GLY A 96 -9.78 -0.22 -6.89
C GLY A 96 -9.01 -1.34 -7.61
N LYS A 97 -7.68 -1.28 -7.64
CA LYS A 97 -6.79 -2.23 -8.34
C LYS A 97 -5.48 -2.44 -7.56
N MET A 98 -4.86 -3.60 -7.78
CA MET A 98 -3.62 -3.99 -7.08
C MET A 98 -2.36 -3.47 -7.78
N MET A 99 -2.42 -3.33 -9.10
CA MET A 99 -1.33 -2.90 -9.99
C MET A 99 -1.79 -1.67 -10.79
N ASP A 100 -0.93 -1.06 -11.58
CA ASP A 100 -1.20 0.12 -12.39
C ASP A 100 -1.73 1.30 -11.56
N LEU A 101 -0.94 1.70 -10.58
CA LEU A 101 -1.26 2.81 -9.69
C LEU A 101 -1.35 4.13 -10.46
N PRO A 102 -2.10 5.12 -9.98
CA PRO A 102 -2.17 6.42 -10.61
C PRO A 102 -0.80 7.09 -10.63
N ASP A 103 -0.60 8.04 -11.54
CA ASP A 103 0.54 8.94 -11.47
C ASP A 103 0.46 9.88 -10.25
N LEU A 104 1.58 10.51 -9.94
CA LEU A 104 1.70 11.37 -8.77
C LEU A 104 0.77 12.60 -8.85
N GLU A 105 0.60 13.21 -10.02
CA GLU A 105 -0.27 14.39 -10.20
C GLU A 105 -1.72 14.04 -9.85
N ASN A 106 -2.23 12.96 -10.41
CA ASN A 106 -3.59 12.47 -10.13
C ASN A 106 -3.77 12.08 -8.66
N HIS A 107 -2.76 11.43 -8.08
CA HIS A 107 -2.78 11.07 -6.66
C HIS A 107 -2.85 12.32 -5.76
N ILE A 108 -1.98 13.32 -6.00
CA ILE A 108 -1.98 14.59 -5.26
C ILE A 108 -3.33 15.30 -5.43
N TYR A 109 -3.83 15.40 -6.67
CA TYR A 109 -5.10 16.05 -6.96
C TYR A 109 -6.26 15.42 -6.16
N ASN A 110 -6.36 14.10 -6.16
CA ASN A 110 -7.40 13.40 -5.42
C ASN A 110 -7.29 13.64 -3.91
N CYS A 111 -6.07 13.56 -3.35
CA CYS A 111 -5.85 13.76 -1.92
C CYS A 111 -6.04 15.21 -1.47
N THR A 112 -5.73 16.19 -2.31
CA THR A 112 -5.97 17.62 -2.00
C THR A 112 -7.44 17.99 -2.10
N ASN A 113 -8.20 17.38 -3.02
CA ASN A 113 -9.65 17.63 -3.16
C ASN A 113 -10.45 17.17 -1.93
N ILE A 114 -10.01 16.10 -1.28
CA ILE A 114 -10.63 15.61 -0.04
C ILE A 114 -9.92 16.14 1.21
N GLU A 115 -9.02 17.13 1.05
CA GLU A 115 -8.33 17.87 2.11
C GLU A 115 -7.43 17.02 3.03
N VAL A 116 -6.95 15.87 2.57
CA VAL A 116 -6.00 15.04 3.32
C VAL A 116 -4.55 15.42 3.03
N TYR A 117 -4.26 16.04 1.88
CA TYR A 117 -2.98 16.68 1.59
C TYR A 117 -3.10 18.21 1.59
N ASP A 118 -2.00 18.87 1.94
CA ASP A 118 -1.90 20.33 1.88
C ASP A 118 -1.94 20.83 0.41
N LYS A 119 -2.87 21.74 0.11
CA LYS A 119 -3.06 22.32 -1.24
C LYS A 119 -1.89 23.17 -1.72
N ASP A 120 -1.02 23.62 -0.80
CA ASP A 120 0.15 24.44 -1.11
C ASP A 120 1.12 23.72 -2.07
N ILE A 121 1.05 22.40 -2.18
CA ILE A 121 1.93 21.63 -3.07
C ILE A 121 1.87 22.14 -4.52
N PHE A 122 0.67 22.47 -5.04
CA PHE A 122 0.48 22.98 -6.40
C PHE A 122 0.92 24.45 -6.59
N THR A 123 1.07 25.22 -5.52
CA THR A 123 1.66 26.56 -5.58
C THR A 123 3.18 26.54 -5.52
N LYS A 124 3.74 25.52 -4.89
CA LYS A 124 5.19 25.36 -4.68
C LYS A 124 5.88 24.68 -5.85
N TYR A 125 5.24 23.71 -6.50
CA TYR A 125 5.80 22.94 -7.60
C TYR A 125 5.03 23.15 -8.89
N SER A 126 5.75 23.30 -10.01
CA SER A 126 5.13 23.30 -11.33
C SER A 126 4.69 21.89 -11.73
N LYS A 127 3.83 21.80 -12.76
CA LYS A 127 3.39 20.51 -13.31
C LYS A 127 4.57 19.66 -13.78
N GLU A 128 5.53 20.26 -14.48
CA GLU A 128 6.74 19.59 -14.99
C GLU A 128 7.61 19.06 -13.85
N GLU A 129 7.65 19.76 -12.71
CA GLU A 129 8.37 19.27 -11.53
C GLU A 129 7.66 18.08 -10.90
N ILE A 130 6.33 18.06 -10.84
CA ILE A 130 5.54 16.92 -10.34
C ILE A 130 5.68 15.72 -11.28
N GLU A 131 5.61 15.91 -12.59
CA GLU A 131 5.86 14.86 -13.59
C GLU A 131 7.28 14.28 -13.43
N LYS A 132 8.26 15.16 -13.22
CA LYS A 132 9.64 14.72 -12.96
C LYS A 132 9.76 13.93 -11.66
N ALA A 133 9.10 14.38 -10.58
CA ALA A 133 9.07 13.66 -9.31
C ALA A 133 8.37 12.29 -9.44
N ASN A 134 7.32 12.19 -10.26
CA ASN A 134 6.67 10.92 -10.57
C ASN A 134 7.66 9.90 -11.16
N SER A 135 8.60 10.34 -12.00
CA SER A 135 9.62 9.46 -12.58
C SER A 135 10.64 8.89 -11.56
N PHE A 136 10.65 9.39 -10.33
CA PHE A 136 11.51 8.87 -9.26
C PHE A 136 10.86 7.72 -8.49
N ILE A 137 9.53 7.61 -8.58
CA ILE A 137 8.76 6.64 -7.79
C ILE A 137 8.98 5.23 -8.34
N ASP A 138 9.33 4.34 -7.42
CA ASP A 138 9.49 2.91 -7.68
C ASP A 138 8.58 2.14 -6.71
N HIS A 139 7.38 1.80 -7.17
CA HIS A 139 6.37 1.11 -6.37
C HIS A 139 6.76 -0.33 -5.98
N GLU A 140 7.76 -0.93 -6.64
CA GLU A 140 8.29 -2.25 -6.27
C GLU A 140 9.03 -2.22 -4.92
N ARG A 141 9.49 -1.05 -4.49
CA ARG A 141 10.11 -0.87 -3.16
C ARG A 141 9.13 -1.15 -2.00
N ASP A 142 7.82 -1.11 -2.24
CA ASP A 142 6.84 -1.55 -1.25
C ASP A 142 7.00 -3.05 -0.90
N PHE A 143 7.60 -3.86 -1.78
CA PHE A 143 7.88 -5.27 -1.52
C PHE A 143 9.09 -5.51 -0.60
N LEU A 144 9.81 -4.46 -0.22
CA LEU A 144 10.88 -4.53 0.77
C LEU A 144 10.36 -4.61 2.21
N PHE A 145 9.08 -4.28 2.44
CA PHE A 145 8.49 -4.34 3.78
C PHE A 145 8.31 -5.77 4.27
N THR A 146 8.64 -5.99 5.54
CA THR A 146 8.12 -7.13 6.29
C THR A 146 6.66 -6.87 6.69
N TYR A 147 5.92 -7.91 7.05
CA TYR A 147 4.52 -7.77 7.48
C TYR A 147 4.35 -6.79 8.67
N ALA A 148 5.15 -6.97 9.72
CA ALA A 148 5.10 -6.08 10.89
C ALA A 148 5.45 -4.62 10.52
N GLY A 149 6.46 -4.43 9.65
CA GLY A 149 6.86 -3.10 9.19
C GLY A 149 5.76 -2.41 8.39
N LEU A 150 5.14 -3.12 7.44
CA LEU A 150 4.05 -2.56 6.65
C LEU A 150 2.81 -2.27 7.50
N ARG A 151 2.42 -3.18 8.42
CA ARG A 151 1.32 -2.94 9.37
C ARG A 151 1.54 -1.66 10.17
N GLN A 152 2.75 -1.46 10.70
CA GLN A 152 3.07 -0.25 11.44
C GLN A 152 2.92 1.01 10.56
N VAL A 153 3.37 0.95 9.30
CA VAL A 153 3.23 2.08 8.36
C VAL A 153 1.77 2.37 8.06
N VAL A 154 0.98 1.35 7.74
CA VAL A 154 -0.45 1.47 7.46
C VAL A 154 -1.21 2.02 8.67
N ASP A 155 -0.98 1.46 9.85
CA ASP A 155 -1.78 1.79 11.03
C ASP A 155 -1.43 3.16 11.63
N LYS A 156 -0.19 3.66 11.43
CA LYS A 156 0.30 4.86 12.13
C LYS A 156 0.65 6.04 11.24
N TYR A 157 1.13 5.79 10.02
CA TYR A 157 1.84 6.82 9.25
C TYR A 157 1.16 7.20 7.94
N LEU A 158 0.46 6.28 7.28
CA LEU A 158 -0.30 6.63 6.09
C LEU A 158 -1.45 7.58 6.45
N VAL A 159 -1.69 8.54 5.57
CA VAL A 159 -2.83 9.45 5.75
C VAL A 159 -4.12 8.64 5.65
N GLN A 160 -4.95 8.77 6.68
CA GLN A 160 -6.19 8.02 6.83
C GLN A 160 -7.24 8.82 7.60
N ASP A 161 -8.50 8.53 7.34
CA ASP A 161 -9.60 9.00 8.17
C ASP A 161 -9.77 8.06 9.37
N ARG A 162 -9.41 8.56 10.55
CA ARG A 162 -9.46 7.79 11.82
C ARG A 162 -10.88 7.64 12.38
N SER A 163 -11.87 8.32 11.81
CA SER A 163 -13.27 8.20 12.23
C SER A 163 -14.03 7.03 11.59
N GLY A 164 -13.33 6.17 10.85
CA GLY A 164 -13.91 5.02 10.18
C GLY A 164 -13.84 5.09 8.66
N GLY A 165 -13.12 6.08 8.14
CA GLY A 165 -12.78 6.21 6.73
C GLY A 165 -11.62 5.28 6.33
N GLY A 166 -11.21 5.36 5.09
CA GLY A 166 -10.13 4.55 4.56
C GLY A 166 -8.74 5.19 4.73
N VAL A 167 -7.74 4.46 4.28
CA VAL A 167 -6.40 4.98 4.01
C VAL A 167 -6.40 5.57 2.60
N PHE A 168 -5.66 6.67 2.39
CA PHE A 168 -5.71 7.44 1.15
C PHE A 168 -4.43 7.37 0.32
N GLU A 169 -3.36 6.77 0.81
CA GLU A 169 -2.07 6.69 0.13
C GLU A 169 -1.37 5.35 0.37
N THR A 170 -0.38 5.05 -0.46
CA THR A 170 0.54 3.92 -0.29
C THR A 170 1.91 4.41 0.19
N PRO A 171 2.80 3.52 0.68
CA PRO A 171 4.08 3.94 1.24
C PRO A 171 4.95 4.76 0.28
N GLN A 172 4.98 4.42 -1.02
CA GLN A 172 5.79 5.17 -1.97
C GLN A 172 5.26 6.57 -2.22
N PHE A 173 3.93 6.77 -2.26
CA PHE A 173 3.35 8.10 -2.31
C PHE A 173 3.60 8.89 -1.02
N MET A 174 3.50 8.26 0.15
CA MET A 174 3.90 8.88 1.41
C MET A 174 5.34 9.39 1.34
N TYR A 175 6.29 8.56 0.91
CA TYR A 175 7.71 8.92 0.88
C TYR A 175 8.02 10.06 -0.09
N ILE A 176 7.47 10.02 -1.31
CA ILE A 176 7.73 11.11 -2.28
C ILE A 176 7.09 12.43 -1.82
N MET A 177 5.89 12.38 -1.22
CA MET A 177 5.23 13.57 -0.70
C MET A 177 5.97 14.18 0.50
N ILE A 178 6.52 13.37 1.39
CA ILE A 178 7.41 13.84 2.46
C ILE A 178 8.60 14.57 1.85
N ALA A 179 9.25 13.97 0.87
CA ALA A 179 10.43 14.58 0.22
C ALA A 179 10.08 15.92 -0.47
N LEU A 180 8.98 15.96 -1.23
CA LEU A 180 8.52 17.19 -1.87
C LEU A 180 8.22 18.29 -0.84
N THR A 181 7.55 17.95 0.26
CA THR A 181 7.20 18.93 1.29
C THR A 181 8.44 19.49 2.00
N ILE A 182 9.40 18.65 2.36
CA ILE A 182 10.62 19.08 3.06
C ILE A 182 11.48 20.02 2.20
N PHE A 183 11.59 19.74 0.90
CA PHE A 183 12.46 20.51 0.01
C PHE A 183 11.73 21.59 -0.80
N ALA A 184 10.48 21.90 -0.46
CA ALA A 184 9.65 22.86 -1.19
C ALA A 184 10.27 24.28 -1.28
N GLU A 185 10.93 24.72 -0.19
CA GLU A 185 11.55 26.06 -0.10
C GLU A 185 12.99 26.12 -0.61
N TYR A 186 13.53 24.98 -1.09
CA TYR A 186 14.87 24.97 -1.68
C TYR A 186 14.87 25.62 -3.09
N PRO A 187 16.03 26.13 -3.56
CA PRO A 187 16.14 26.71 -4.90
C PRO A 187 15.62 25.75 -5.98
N LYS A 188 14.77 26.26 -6.86
CA LYS A 188 14.06 25.46 -7.89
C LYS A 188 15.00 24.60 -8.73
N GLU A 189 16.18 25.11 -9.07
CA GLU A 189 17.18 24.45 -9.91
C GLU A 189 17.78 23.20 -9.23
N ARG A 190 17.68 23.10 -7.89
CA ARG A 190 18.34 22.05 -7.11
C ARG A 190 17.36 21.16 -6.33
N ARG A 191 16.15 21.65 -6.00
CA ARG A 191 15.25 20.98 -5.07
C ARG A 191 14.87 19.57 -5.51
N LEU A 192 14.65 19.30 -6.78
CA LEU A 192 14.31 17.97 -7.27
C LEU A 192 15.46 16.96 -7.11
N ASN A 193 16.73 17.42 -7.13
CA ASN A 193 17.85 16.55 -6.83
C ASN A 193 17.84 16.11 -5.35
N TYR A 194 17.51 17.03 -4.43
CA TYR A 194 17.36 16.70 -3.00
C TYR A 194 16.14 15.80 -2.77
N VAL A 195 15.01 16.10 -3.41
CA VAL A 195 13.79 15.27 -3.37
C VAL A 195 14.12 13.83 -3.77
N ARG A 196 14.78 13.63 -4.92
CA ARG A 196 15.16 12.30 -5.41
C ARG A 196 16.07 11.56 -4.43
N ARG A 197 17.15 12.23 -3.98
CA ARG A 197 18.11 11.61 -3.06
C ARG A 197 17.47 11.22 -1.73
N TYR A 198 16.62 12.07 -1.20
CA TYR A 198 15.91 11.81 0.06
C TYR A 198 14.90 10.69 -0.12
N TYR A 199 14.06 10.74 -1.16
CA TYR A 199 13.15 9.66 -1.52
C TYR A 199 13.89 8.32 -1.66
N ASP A 200 15.00 8.28 -2.40
CA ASP A 200 15.81 7.07 -2.57
C ASP A 200 16.34 6.50 -1.24
N ALA A 201 16.68 7.37 -0.30
CA ALA A 201 17.18 6.93 1.00
C ALA A 201 16.08 6.36 1.90
N ILE A 202 14.93 7.05 1.99
CA ILE A 202 13.83 6.64 2.86
C ILE A 202 13.05 5.45 2.30
N SER A 203 12.77 5.42 0.99
CA SER A 203 12.02 4.35 0.36
C SER A 203 12.77 3.02 0.28
N ARG A 204 14.11 3.05 0.44
CA ARG A 204 14.96 1.86 0.58
C ARG A 204 15.30 1.54 2.03
N HIS A 205 14.59 2.14 2.98
CA HIS A 205 14.77 1.97 4.43
C HIS A 205 16.20 2.22 4.93
N ARG A 206 16.95 3.12 4.25
CA ARG A 206 18.31 3.51 4.65
C ARG A 206 18.35 4.61 5.71
N LEU A 207 17.26 5.33 5.86
CA LEU A 207 17.04 6.36 6.86
C LEU A 207 15.76 6.08 7.61
N ASN A 208 15.81 6.28 8.93
CA ASN A 208 14.62 6.31 9.76
C ASN A 208 14.17 7.76 9.95
N ILE A 209 12.86 8.02 9.78
CA ILE A 209 12.28 9.34 9.85
C ILE A 209 11.48 9.46 11.14
N PRO A 210 11.55 10.61 11.85
CA PRO A 210 10.74 10.84 13.04
C PRO A 210 9.23 10.78 12.75
N THR A 211 8.48 10.24 13.70
CA THR A 211 7.02 10.06 13.62
C THR A 211 6.26 11.31 13.16
N PRO A 212 6.53 12.55 13.67
CA PRO A 212 5.79 13.73 13.20
C PRO A 212 5.96 14.00 11.72
N ILE A 213 7.16 13.79 11.18
CA ILE A 213 7.42 13.94 9.73
C ILE A 213 6.68 12.87 8.93
N MET A 214 6.75 11.61 9.37
CA MET A 214 6.07 10.52 8.68
C MET A 214 4.55 10.68 8.69
N ALA A 215 3.98 11.12 9.80
CA ALA A 215 2.53 11.20 9.96
C ALA A 215 1.92 12.47 9.37
N GLY A 216 2.58 13.64 9.50
CA GLY A 216 1.88 14.91 9.38
C GLY A 216 2.43 15.93 8.38
N VAL A 217 3.71 15.88 7.99
CA VAL A 217 4.34 17.00 7.25
C VAL A 217 3.64 17.37 5.93
N ARG A 218 3.02 16.39 5.25
CA ARG A 218 2.30 16.58 3.97
C ARG A 218 0.82 16.90 4.12
N THR A 219 0.33 16.92 5.35
CA THR A 219 -1.09 17.19 5.67
C THR A 219 -1.31 18.65 6.02
N PRO A 220 -2.55 19.18 5.97
CA PRO A 220 -2.84 20.55 6.37
C PRO A 220 -2.48 20.87 7.83
N ILE A 221 -2.44 19.87 8.69
CA ILE A 221 -2.15 20.02 10.13
C ILE A 221 -0.66 20.21 10.38
N ARG A 222 0.21 19.69 9.52
CA ARG A 222 1.69 19.81 9.59
C ARG A 222 2.30 19.42 10.94
N GLN A 223 1.73 18.43 11.62
CA GLN A 223 2.22 17.92 12.91
C GLN A 223 3.24 16.80 12.72
#